data_8e66f6f4b73edcda890d1f4b855dcfe9
#
_entry.id   8e66f6f4b73edcda890d1f4b855dcfe9
#
_cell.length_a   1.000
_cell.length_b   1.000
_cell.length_c   1.000
_cell.angle_alpha   90.00
_cell.angle_beta   90.00
_cell.angle_gamma   90.00
#
_symmetry.space_group_name_H-M   'P 1'
#
loop_
_entity.id
_entity.type
_entity.pdbx_description
1 polymer ?
#
loop_
_entity_poly.entity_id
_entity_poly.type
_entity_poly.pdbx_seq_one_letter_code
_entity_poly.pdbx_strand_id
1 'polypeptide(L)'
;VNTARKQEKYNTLLAKSLLVTDAQAKELAESAATTVDISFIMKSYNTVSDSAVKVTANEIKDYYNSHKYLFEREEARQIAYVNFDITASAEDIKETENWVNDLKPEFAEAKNVLEFANLSSEKRFQPKYYKKGELDNEELDEFLFTEKSDGVFGPYLKDNAYNIVRVADRRVLPDSVRARHILIASNNMAQSEKLADSLAGLIRKGGDFDALARQYSADQNTSVNGGDFGWFTQDQMLQPIADSAFFSNKNEVKVVRSNYGFHVLQVTDRSKPVDKVQIGIVAKEITPSQQTINKIYNDARTFANNINTVEDFK
;
A
#
# COMPACT_ATOMS: atom_id res chain seq x y z
N VAL A 1 5.99 29.62 8.64
CA VAL A 1 6.37 30.55 7.53
C VAL A 1 7.82 30.99 7.67
N ASN A 2 8.31 31.34 8.86
CA ASN A 2 9.66 31.90 9.06
C ASN A 2 10.79 30.86 8.89
N THR A 3 10.57 29.61 9.26
CA THR A 3 11.59 28.54 9.18
C THR A 3 11.81 28.11 7.74
N ALA A 4 10.73 27.94 6.95
CA ALA A 4 10.82 27.58 5.54
C ALA A 4 11.56 28.66 4.72
N ARG A 5 11.27 29.95 4.96
CA ARG A 5 11.99 31.06 4.32
C ARG A 5 13.48 31.13 4.69
N LYS A 6 13.83 30.79 5.93
CA LYS A 6 15.24 30.72 6.35
C LYS A 6 15.97 29.59 5.63
N GLN A 7 15.32 28.45 5.50
CA GLN A 7 15.86 27.28 4.79
C GLN A 7 16.01 27.52 3.29
N GLU A 8 15.06 28.18 2.67
CA GLU A 8 15.13 28.58 1.26
C GLU A 8 16.29 29.57 1.01
N LYS A 9 16.44 30.59 1.86
CA LYS A 9 17.56 31.53 1.79
C LYS A 9 18.91 30.84 2.00
N TYR A 10 19.00 29.90 2.93
CA TYR A 10 20.23 29.13 3.18
C TYR A 10 20.59 28.26 1.97
N ASN A 11 19.64 27.54 1.43
CA ASN A 11 19.85 26.73 0.22
C ASN A 11 20.22 27.58 -1.00
N THR A 12 19.62 28.75 -1.14
CA THR A 12 19.94 29.69 -2.23
C THR A 12 21.37 30.26 -2.08
N LEU A 13 21.79 30.54 -0.84
CA LEU A 13 23.17 30.99 -0.56
C LEU A 13 24.20 29.88 -0.86
N LEU A 14 23.90 28.64 -0.47
CA LEU A 14 24.73 27.48 -0.79
C LEU A 14 24.84 27.28 -2.31
N ALA A 15 23.71 27.28 -3.03
CA ALA A 15 23.70 27.10 -4.48
C ALA A 15 24.48 28.23 -5.21
N LYS A 16 24.38 29.47 -4.75
CA LYS A 16 25.09 30.63 -5.30
C LYS A 16 26.56 30.71 -4.90
N SER A 17 26.97 29.97 -3.85
CA SER A 17 28.39 29.89 -3.44
C SER A 17 29.20 28.91 -4.30
N LEU A 18 28.52 28.04 -5.05
CA LEU A 18 29.16 27.10 -5.99
C LEU A 18 29.39 27.82 -7.32
N LEU A 19 30.50 28.54 -7.38
CA LEU A 19 30.97 29.18 -8.62
C LEU A 19 31.81 28.19 -9.39
N VAL A 20 31.35 27.79 -10.56
CA VAL A 20 32.16 27.08 -11.57
C VAL A 20 32.71 28.14 -12.50
N THR A 21 34.05 28.24 -12.56
CA THR A 21 34.70 29.17 -13.46
C THR A 21 34.65 28.65 -14.89
N ASP A 22 34.73 29.55 -15.90
CA ASP A 22 34.80 29.16 -17.31
C ASP A 22 35.95 28.23 -17.60
N ALA A 23 37.09 28.39 -16.89
CA ALA A 23 38.26 27.50 -16.99
C ALA A 23 37.94 26.08 -16.52
N GLN A 24 37.22 25.94 -15.37
CA GLN A 24 36.79 24.62 -14.86
C GLN A 24 35.73 23.97 -15.78
N ALA A 25 34.81 24.73 -16.30
CA ALA A 25 33.80 24.23 -17.23
C ALA A 25 34.45 23.74 -18.53
N LYS A 26 35.47 24.47 -19.04
CA LYS A 26 36.24 24.09 -20.22
C LYS A 26 37.06 22.83 -19.99
N GLU A 27 37.78 22.75 -18.87
CA GLU A 27 38.57 21.56 -18.47
C GLU A 27 37.67 20.31 -18.35
N LEU A 28 36.50 20.46 -17.75
CA LEU A 28 35.53 19.37 -17.63
C LEU A 28 35.00 18.91 -19.00
N ALA A 29 34.73 19.87 -19.89
CA ALA A 29 34.24 19.57 -21.24
C ALA A 29 35.35 18.88 -22.08
N GLU A 30 36.59 19.37 -22.00
CA GLU A 30 37.74 18.77 -22.68
C GLU A 30 38.03 17.36 -22.14
N SER A 31 37.99 17.16 -20.81
CA SER A 31 38.14 15.87 -20.17
C SER A 31 37.04 14.87 -20.58
N ALA A 32 35.81 15.32 -20.64
CA ALA A 32 34.68 14.49 -21.06
C ALA A 32 34.70 14.12 -22.55
N ALA A 33 35.31 15.00 -23.39
CA ALA A 33 35.48 14.77 -24.82
C ALA A 33 36.75 13.95 -25.15
N THR A 34 37.64 13.78 -24.21
CA THR A 34 38.88 13.01 -24.41
C THR A 34 38.60 11.53 -24.33
N THR A 35 38.82 10.82 -25.42
CA THR A 35 38.77 9.36 -25.49
C THR A 35 40.18 8.79 -25.58
N VAL A 36 40.41 7.71 -24.89
CA VAL A 36 41.73 7.02 -24.89
C VAL A 36 41.50 5.56 -25.25
N ASP A 37 42.23 5.08 -26.23
CA ASP A 37 42.27 3.68 -26.57
C ASP A 37 43.34 3.00 -25.72
N ILE A 38 42.92 2.02 -24.93
CA ILE A 38 43.84 1.23 -24.11
C ILE A 38 43.81 -0.23 -24.52
N SER A 39 44.97 -0.83 -24.59
CA SER A 39 45.10 -2.28 -24.72
C SER A 39 45.69 -2.82 -23.43
N PHE A 40 45.06 -3.81 -22.85
CA PHE A 40 45.55 -4.44 -21.62
C PHE A 40 45.45 -5.95 -21.70
N ILE A 41 46.32 -6.63 -20.99
CA ILE A 41 46.28 -8.07 -20.78
C ILE A 41 45.88 -8.31 -19.33
N MET A 42 44.77 -9.01 -19.14
CA MET A 42 44.28 -9.41 -17.80
C MET A 42 44.63 -10.88 -17.57
N LYS A 43 45.33 -11.14 -16.47
CA LYS A 43 45.52 -12.48 -15.94
C LYS A 43 44.85 -12.58 -14.58
N SER A 44 43.77 -13.35 -14.50
CA SER A 44 43.04 -13.53 -13.25
C SER A 44 43.83 -14.38 -12.26
N TYR A 45 43.83 -13.98 -11.00
CA TYR A 45 44.42 -14.79 -9.91
C TYR A 45 43.69 -16.14 -9.73
N ASN A 46 42.40 -16.21 -10.12
CA ASN A 46 41.61 -17.45 -10.06
C ASN A 46 42.15 -18.58 -10.97
N THR A 47 43.09 -18.28 -11.87
CA THR A 47 43.77 -19.31 -12.68
C THR A 47 44.90 -20.00 -11.95
N VAL A 48 45.28 -19.52 -10.77
CA VAL A 48 46.29 -20.11 -9.90
C VAL A 48 45.59 -20.88 -8.78
N SER A 49 45.83 -22.18 -8.69
CA SER A 49 45.29 -22.98 -7.60
C SER A 49 45.93 -22.58 -6.27
N ASP A 50 45.09 -22.44 -5.19
CA ASP A 50 45.59 -22.17 -3.83
C ASP A 50 46.62 -23.21 -3.36
N SER A 51 46.50 -24.45 -3.84
CA SER A 51 47.47 -25.51 -3.56
C SER A 51 48.86 -25.31 -4.18
N ALA A 52 48.97 -24.45 -5.21
CA ALA A 52 50.27 -24.11 -5.86
C ALA A 52 51.02 -23.01 -5.12
N VAL A 53 50.36 -22.30 -4.18
CA VAL A 53 50.96 -21.21 -3.40
C VAL A 53 51.18 -21.70 -1.96
N LYS A 54 52.41 -21.75 -1.50
CA LYS A 54 52.77 -22.07 -0.12
C LYS A 54 53.14 -20.78 0.59
N VAL A 55 52.32 -20.41 1.56
CA VAL A 55 52.56 -19.24 2.41
C VAL A 55 53.14 -19.72 3.75
N THR A 56 54.29 -19.17 4.13
CA THR A 56 54.94 -19.49 5.40
C THR A 56 54.42 -18.61 6.54
N ALA A 57 54.56 -19.06 7.77
CA ALA A 57 54.17 -18.29 8.96
C ALA A 57 54.91 -16.94 9.06
N ASN A 58 56.13 -16.87 8.56
CA ASN A 58 56.91 -15.62 8.55
C ASN A 58 56.35 -14.62 7.53
N GLU A 59 56.00 -15.06 6.34
CA GLU A 59 55.34 -14.18 5.34
C GLU A 59 54.01 -13.64 5.83
N ILE A 60 53.20 -14.45 6.51
CA ILE A 60 51.95 -13.98 7.15
C ILE A 60 52.24 -12.91 8.21
N LYS A 61 53.27 -13.12 9.03
CA LYS A 61 53.66 -12.18 10.08
C LYS A 61 54.21 -10.86 9.51
N ASP A 62 54.98 -10.94 8.45
CA ASP A 62 55.53 -9.76 7.79
C ASP A 62 54.43 -8.95 7.07
N TYR A 63 53.53 -9.65 6.40
CA TYR A 63 52.33 -9.01 5.82
C TYR A 63 51.49 -8.32 6.87
N TYR A 64 51.17 -9.00 7.97
CA TYR A 64 50.41 -8.42 9.07
C TYR A 64 51.10 -7.18 9.65
N ASN A 65 52.41 -7.26 9.88
CA ASN A 65 53.16 -6.13 10.45
C ASN A 65 53.24 -4.91 9.51
N SER A 66 53.31 -5.14 8.21
CA SER A 66 53.36 -4.07 7.21
C SER A 66 51.96 -3.50 6.88
N HIS A 67 50.89 -4.24 7.20
CA HIS A 67 49.53 -3.86 6.88
C HIS A 67 48.60 -3.80 8.12
N LYS A 68 49.14 -3.48 9.30
CA LYS A 68 48.39 -3.44 10.56
C LYS A 68 47.11 -2.62 10.45
N TYR A 69 47.13 -1.53 9.70
CA TYR A 69 45.98 -0.65 9.47
C TYR A 69 44.77 -1.36 8.85
N LEU A 70 44.97 -2.45 8.11
CA LEU A 70 43.90 -3.27 7.53
C LEU A 70 43.22 -4.17 8.58
N PHE A 71 43.90 -4.40 9.70
CA PHE A 71 43.44 -5.31 10.77
C PHE A 71 43.01 -4.57 12.02
N GLU A 72 43.11 -3.24 12.02
CA GLU A 72 42.57 -2.43 13.10
C GLU A 72 41.07 -2.56 13.12
N ARG A 73 40.54 -2.87 14.30
CA ARG A 73 39.09 -2.95 14.54
C ARG A 73 38.74 -1.94 15.60
N GLU A 74 37.62 -1.29 15.39
CA GLU A 74 36.99 -0.48 16.44
C GLU A 74 36.67 -1.35 17.66
N GLU A 75 36.62 -0.72 18.82
CA GLU A 75 36.21 -1.41 20.05
C GLU A 75 34.83 -2.04 19.85
N ALA A 76 34.74 -3.34 20.00
CA ALA A 76 33.51 -4.10 19.85
C ALA A 76 33.13 -4.77 21.17
N ARG A 77 31.84 -4.88 21.39
CA ARG A 77 31.29 -5.60 22.54
C ARG A 77 30.41 -6.71 22.02
N GLN A 78 30.55 -7.87 22.63
CA GLN A 78 29.58 -8.94 22.42
C GLN A 78 28.50 -8.81 23.51
N ILE A 79 27.26 -8.69 23.08
CA ILE A 79 26.10 -8.61 23.96
C ILE A 79 25.26 -9.88 23.80
N ALA A 80 24.69 -10.34 24.89
CA ALA A 80 23.64 -11.33 24.92
C ALA A 80 22.37 -10.67 25.44
N TYR A 81 21.21 -11.05 24.91
CA TYR A 81 19.92 -10.53 25.34
C TYR A 81 18.87 -11.61 25.32
N VAL A 82 17.82 -11.46 26.14
CA VAL A 82 16.61 -12.29 26.14
C VAL A 82 15.45 -11.40 25.72
N ASN A 83 14.64 -11.90 24.80
CA ASN A 83 13.43 -11.24 24.35
C ASN A 83 12.22 -11.80 25.09
N PHE A 84 11.37 -10.92 25.58
CA PHE A 84 10.06 -11.26 26.16
C PHE A 84 8.99 -10.74 25.21
N ASP A 85 8.54 -11.60 24.31
CA ASP A 85 7.55 -11.22 23.31
C ASP A 85 6.18 -11.00 23.95
N ILE A 86 5.60 -9.83 23.72
CA ILE A 86 4.27 -9.49 24.21
C ILE A 86 3.25 -10.01 23.20
N THR A 87 2.79 -11.24 23.40
CA THR A 87 1.76 -11.88 22.59
C THR A 87 0.48 -12.07 23.40
N ALA A 88 -0.66 -12.09 22.70
CA ALA A 88 -1.95 -12.35 23.34
C ALA A 88 -1.97 -13.75 23.98
N SER A 89 -2.49 -13.83 25.19
CA SER A 89 -2.70 -15.10 25.90
C SER A 89 -3.89 -15.87 25.33
N ALA A 90 -4.01 -17.15 25.70
CA ALA A 90 -5.18 -17.96 25.34
C ALA A 90 -6.50 -17.34 25.88
N GLU A 91 -6.42 -16.63 26.99
CA GLU A 91 -7.55 -15.92 27.60
C GLU A 91 -7.94 -14.71 26.77
N ASP A 92 -6.98 -13.90 26.33
CA ASP A 92 -7.21 -12.76 25.45
C ASP A 92 -7.85 -13.18 24.12
N ILE A 93 -7.38 -14.29 23.54
CA ILE A 93 -7.94 -14.88 22.31
C ILE A 93 -9.41 -15.27 22.53
N LYS A 94 -9.70 -15.95 23.64
CA LYS A 94 -11.05 -16.40 23.98
C LYS A 94 -11.99 -15.23 24.30
N GLU A 95 -11.51 -14.20 24.99
CA GLU A 95 -12.28 -12.98 25.27
C GLU A 95 -12.62 -12.25 23.96
N THR A 96 -11.68 -12.18 23.04
CA THR A 96 -11.89 -11.58 21.71
C THR A 96 -12.95 -12.38 20.92
N GLU A 97 -12.89 -13.70 20.94
CA GLU A 97 -13.88 -14.57 20.30
C GLU A 97 -15.28 -14.41 20.91
N ASN A 98 -15.36 -14.37 22.24
CA ASN A 98 -16.61 -14.17 22.96
C ASN A 98 -17.22 -12.83 22.60
N TRP A 99 -16.43 -11.74 22.60
CA TRP A 99 -16.90 -10.40 22.23
C TRP A 99 -17.55 -10.39 20.86
N VAL A 100 -16.94 -11.04 19.88
CA VAL A 100 -17.47 -11.12 18.51
C VAL A 100 -18.76 -11.97 18.47
N ASN A 101 -18.81 -13.06 19.26
CA ASN A 101 -20.00 -13.89 19.35
C ASN A 101 -21.18 -13.16 19.99
N ASP A 102 -20.92 -12.38 21.03
CA ASP A 102 -21.96 -11.59 21.73
C ASP A 102 -22.56 -10.50 20.83
N LEU A 103 -21.79 -10.03 19.86
CA LEU A 103 -22.24 -9.00 18.90
C LEU A 103 -23.10 -9.56 17.77
N LYS A 104 -23.08 -10.87 17.52
CA LYS A 104 -23.81 -11.51 16.40
C LYS A 104 -25.32 -11.20 16.38
N PRO A 105 -26.07 -11.26 17.51
CA PRO A 105 -27.50 -10.97 17.50
C PRO A 105 -27.80 -9.56 17.03
N GLU A 106 -27.08 -8.57 17.55
CA GLU A 106 -27.24 -7.17 17.16
C GLU A 106 -26.90 -6.95 15.70
N PHE A 107 -25.81 -7.59 15.22
CA PHE A 107 -25.43 -7.51 13.83
C PHE A 107 -26.43 -8.18 12.90
N ALA A 108 -27.07 -9.28 13.33
CA ALA A 108 -28.12 -9.96 12.58
C ALA A 108 -29.37 -9.09 12.41
N GLU A 109 -29.73 -8.27 13.42
CA GLU A 109 -30.88 -7.39 13.41
C GLU A 109 -30.60 -5.99 12.84
N ALA A 110 -29.35 -5.65 12.57
CA ALA A 110 -28.96 -4.33 12.09
C ALA A 110 -29.66 -3.98 10.76
N LYS A 111 -30.36 -2.84 10.73
CA LYS A 111 -31.05 -2.35 9.52
C LYS A 111 -30.07 -1.89 8.45
N ASN A 112 -28.99 -1.27 8.87
CA ASN A 112 -27.89 -0.85 7.98
C ASN A 112 -26.62 -1.64 8.32
N VAL A 113 -26.39 -2.71 7.57
CA VAL A 113 -25.29 -3.66 7.78
C VAL A 113 -23.92 -2.98 7.66
N LEU A 114 -23.75 -2.09 6.67
CA LEU A 114 -22.46 -1.41 6.44
C LEU A 114 -22.15 -0.38 7.51
N GLU A 115 -23.15 0.37 7.94
CA GLU A 115 -22.98 1.35 9.03
C GLU A 115 -22.66 0.66 10.34
N PHE A 116 -23.40 -0.40 10.69
CA PHE A 116 -23.13 -1.21 11.89
C PHE A 116 -21.71 -1.78 11.85
N ALA A 117 -21.31 -2.39 10.73
CA ALA A 117 -19.99 -2.94 10.58
C ALA A 117 -18.89 -1.87 10.76
N ASN A 118 -19.05 -0.69 10.16
CA ASN A 118 -18.06 0.39 10.28
C ASN A 118 -17.96 0.98 11.69
N LEU A 119 -19.06 0.99 12.46
CA LEU A 119 -19.08 1.49 13.84
C LEU A 119 -18.53 0.47 14.84
N SER A 120 -18.75 -0.82 14.61
CA SER A 120 -18.37 -1.90 15.53
C SER A 120 -17.02 -2.53 15.22
N SER A 121 -16.49 -2.38 14.01
CA SER A 121 -15.22 -2.97 13.58
C SER A 121 -14.04 -2.10 13.97
N GLU A 122 -12.98 -2.74 14.49
CA GLU A 122 -11.69 -2.07 14.71
C GLU A 122 -10.92 -1.83 13.40
N LYS A 123 -11.14 -2.69 12.40
CA LYS A 123 -10.59 -2.51 11.05
C LYS A 123 -11.64 -1.85 10.16
N ARG A 124 -11.26 -0.74 9.55
CA ARG A 124 -12.13 -0.10 8.55
C ARG A 124 -12.18 -0.96 7.30
N PHE A 125 -13.39 -1.24 6.88
CA PHE A 125 -13.68 -2.01 5.70
C PHE A 125 -14.28 -1.10 4.63
N GLN A 126 -13.72 -1.16 3.41
CA GLN A 126 -14.32 -0.47 2.26
C GLN A 126 -15.34 -1.40 1.60
N PRO A 127 -16.63 -1.02 1.56
CA PRO A 127 -17.66 -1.86 0.98
C PRO A 127 -17.43 -1.98 -0.53
N LYS A 128 -17.29 -3.21 -1.02
CA LYS A 128 -17.26 -3.55 -2.45
C LYS A 128 -18.19 -4.73 -2.72
N TYR A 129 -18.47 -4.98 -3.99
CA TYR A 129 -19.23 -6.15 -4.42
C TYR A 129 -18.28 -7.26 -4.82
N TYR A 130 -18.40 -8.40 -4.15
CA TYR A 130 -17.63 -9.62 -4.41
C TYR A 130 -18.42 -10.58 -5.30
N LYS A 131 -17.75 -11.23 -6.24
CA LYS A 131 -18.30 -12.38 -6.99
C LYS A 131 -17.91 -13.68 -6.29
N LYS A 132 -18.59 -14.77 -6.64
CA LYS A 132 -18.25 -16.10 -6.15
C LYS A 132 -16.80 -16.47 -6.50
N GLY A 133 -16.07 -17.01 -5.53
CA GLY A 133 -14.66 -17.41 -5.67
C GLY A 133 -13.66 -16.25 -5.53
N GLU A 134 -14.08 -15.07 -5.13
CA GLU A 134 -13.19 -13.91 -4.90
C GLU A 134 -12.71 -13.78 -3.46
N LEU A 135 -13.34 -14.52 -2.54
CA LEU A 135 -12.97 -14.51 -1.13
C LEU A 135 -12.05 -15.70 -0.82
N ASP A 136 -10.98 -15.44 -0.05
CA ASP A 136 -9.99 -16.47 0.37
C ASP A 136 -10.52 -17.40 1.49
N ASN A 137 -11.83 -17.63 1.54
CA ASN A 137 -12.47 -18.51 2.50
C ASN A 137 -13.65 -19.20 1.80
N GLU A 138 -13.50 -20.48 1.50
CA GLU A 138 -14.46 -21.26 0.74
C GLU A 138 -15.82 -21.40 1.47
N GLU A 139 -15.79 -21.60 2.79
CA GLU A 139 -17.01 -21.71 3.61
C GLU A 139 -17.79 -20.41 3.64
N LEU A 140 -17.07 -19.29 3.78
CA LEU A 140 -17.68 -17.96 3.71
C LEU A 140 -18.26 -17.69 2.32
N ASP A 141 -17.50 -18.02 1.26
CA ASP A 141 -17.94 -17.82 -0.13
C ASP A 141 -19.22 -18.64 -0.40
N GLU A 142 -19.24 -19.91 0.00
CA GLU A 142 -20.44 -20.76 -0.13
C GLU A 142 -21.62 -20.20 0.65
N PHE A 143 -21.41 -19.79 1.91
CA PHE A 143 -22.46 -19.15 2.72
C PHE A 143 -23.03 -17.90 2.05
N LEU A 144 -22.19 -17.01 1.55
CA LEU A 144 -22.60 -15.74 0.98
C LEU A 144 -23.38 -15.88 -0.33
N PHE A 145 -23.10 -16.90 -1.13
CA PHE A 145 -23.78 -17.13 -2.42
C PHE A 145 -24.93 -18.14 -2.35
N THR A 146 -25.30 -18.60 -1.15
CA THR A 146 -26.52 -19.38 -0.94
C THR A 146 -27.74 -18.47 -0.83
N GLU A 147 -28.86 -18.84 -1.45
CA GLU A 147 -30.09 -18.02 -1.57
C GLU A 147 -30.73 -17.59 -0.23
N LYS A 148 -30.40 -18.25 0.87
CA LYS A 148 -30.99 -18.04 2.20
C LYS A 148 -30.02 -17.49 3.25
N SER A 149 -28.91 -16.90 2.86
CA SER A 149 -27.91 -16.39 3.82
C SER A 149 -28.29 -15.01 4.36
N ASP A 150 -29.38 -14.93 5.15
CA ASP A 150 -29.77 -13.71 5.86
C ASP A 150 -29.10 -13.61 7.25
N GLY A 151 -28.29 -14.60 7.63
CA GLY A 151 -27.61 -14.70 8.91
C GLY A 151 -26.23 -14.03 8.94
N VAL A 152 -25.56 -14.20 10.09
CA VAL A 152 -24.19 -13.77 10.32
C VAL A 152 -23.26 -14.98 10.26
N PHE A 153 -22.29 -14.94 9.36
CA PHE A 153 -21.25 -15.96 9.26
C PHE A 153 -20.12 -15.69 10.27
N GLY A 154 -19.49 -16.73 10.75
CA GLY A 154 -18.38 -16.66 11.69
C GLY A 154 -18.78 -16.93 13.15
N PRO A 155 -17.88 -16.64 14.15
CA PRO A 155 -16.59 -16.01 13.95
C PRO A 155 -15.60 -16.90 13.23
N TYR A 156 -14.72 -16.31 12.46
CA TYR A 156 -13.58 -16.97 11.86
C TYR A 156 -12.32 -16.12 12.03
N LEU A 157 -11.18 -16.79 12.12
CA LEU A 157 -9.89 -16.13 12.30
C LEU A 157 -9.29 -15.76 10.93
N LYS A 158 -8.97 -14.47 10.75
CA LYS A 158 -8.22 -13.98 9.61
C LYS A 158 -7.40 -12.74 10.02
N ASP A 159 -6.14 -12.66 9.57
CA ASP A 159 -5.24 -11.53 9.80
C ASP A 159 -5.14 -11.12 11.29
N ASN A 160 -4.99 -12.11 12.18
CA ASN A 160 -4.93 -11.95 13.65
C ASN A 160 -6.17 -11.25 14.24
N ALA A 161 -7.33 -11.42 13.63
CA ALA A 161 -8.61 -10.89 14.09
C ALA A 161 -9.71 -11.94 13.97
N TYR A 162 -10.66 -11.94 14.92
CA TYR A 162 -11.92 -12.63 14.75
C TYR A 162 -12.88 -11.77 13.93
N ASN A 163 -13.47 -12.39 12.92
CA ASN A 163 -14.33 -11.73 11.97
C ASN A 163 -15.73 -12.35 11.96
N ILE A 164 -16.75 -11.53 11.89
CA ILE A 164 -18.11 -11.93 11.52
C ILE A 164 -18.55 -11.14 10.29
N VAL A 165 -19.31 -11.78 9.44
CA VAL A 165 -19.73 -11.23 8.14
C VAL A 165 -21.21 -11.39 7.94
N ARG A 166 -21.85 -10.36 7.37
CA ARG A 166 -23.24 -10.39 6.94
C ARG A 166 -23.39 -9.75 5.56
N VAL A 167 -24.30 -10.29 4.76
CA VAL A 167 -24.66 -9.71 3.47
C VAL A 167 -25.41 -8.39 3.69
N ALA A 168 -24.94 -7.34 3.03
CA ALA A 168 -25.57 -6.03 3.02
C ALA A 168 -26.47 -5.82 1.81
N ASP A 169 -26.03 -6.29 0.64
CA ASP A 169 -26.78 -6.18 -0.62
C ASP A 169 -26.39 -7.29 -1.60
N ARG A 170 -27.30 -7.63 -2.50
CA ARG A 170 -27.12 -8.59 -3.58
C ARG A 170 -27.48 -7.97 -4.91
N ARG A 171 -26.60 -8.05 -5.89
CA ARG A 171 -26.82 -7.47 -7.21
C ARG A 171 -26.21 -8.30 -8.32
N VAL A 172 -26.81 -8.19 -9.48
CA VAL A 172 -26.27 -8.71 -10.73
C VAL A 172 -25.54 -7.56 -11.42
N LEU A 173 -24.22 -7.57 -11.39
CA LEU A 173 -23.37 -6.50 -11.90
C LEU A 173 -22.32 -7.04 -12.87
N PRO A 174 -21.80 -6.22 -13.80
CA PRO A 174 -20.70 -6.64 -14.65
C PRO A 174 -19.47 -6.98 -13.79
N ASP A 175 -18.65 -7.93 -14.24
CA ASP A 175 -17.39 -8.23 -13.57
C ASP A 175 -16.33 -7.16 -13.82
N SER A 176 -16.34 -6.60 -15.02
CA SER A 176 -15.51 -5.47 -15.42
C SER A 176 -16.28 -4.51 -16.32
N VAL A 177 -15.85 -3.27 -16.36
CA VAL A 177 -16.38 -2.23 -17.23
C VAL A 177 -15.24 -1.56 -17.98
N ARG A 178 -15.53 -1.07 -19.18
CA ARG A 178 -14.67 -0.15 -19.91
C ARG A 178 -15.29 1.23 -19.86
N ALA A 179 -14.52 2.21 -19.48
CA ALA A 179 -15.01 3.58 -19.40
C ALA A 179 -13.94 4.58 -19.85
N ARG A 180 -14.39 5.79 -20.13
CA ARG A 180 -13.54 6.93 -20.42
C ARG A 180 -13.96 8.13 -19.59
N HIS A 181 -13.02 9.03 -19.30
CA HIS A 181 -13.31 10.20 -18.50
C HIS A 181 -12.65 11.48 -19.00
N ILE A 182 -13.17 12.60 -18.52
CA ILE A 182 -12.55 13.92 -18.60
C ILE A 182 -12.40 14.43 -17.18
N LEU A 183 -11.18 14.60 -16.68
CA LEU A 183 -10.92 15.14 -15.36
C LEU A 183 -10.86 16.66 -15.41
N ILE A 184 -11.74 17.32 -14.67
CA ILE A 184 -11.75 18.77 -14.47
C ILE A 184 -11.22 19.07 -13.07
N ALA A 185 -9.96 19.48 -13.00
CA ALA A 185 -9.27 19.84 -11.76
C ALA A 185 -8.97 21.33 -11.76
N SER A 186 -9.45 22.06 -10.75
CA SER A 186 -9.05 23.45 -10.49
C SER A 186 -9.22 23.79 -9.02
N ASN A 187 -8.62 24.89 -8.59
CA ASN A 187 -8.76 25.41 -7.22
C ASN A 187 -10.17 25.96 -6.92
N ASN A 188 -10.99 26.17 -7.96
CA ASN A 188 -12.37 26.63 -7.83
C ASN A 188 -13.35 25.50 -8.13
N MET A 189 -13.79 24.81 -7.07
CA MET A 189 -14.68 23.64 -7.16
C MET A 189 -15.99 23.93 -7.88
N ALA A 190 -16.62 25.10 -7.61
CA ALA A 190 -17.90 25.47 -8.24
C ALA A 190 -17.76 25.74 -9.75
N GLN A 191 -16.62 26.25 -10.18
CA GLN A 191 -16.33 26.45 -11.61
C GLN A 191 -16.03 25.11 -12.29
N SER A 192 -15.31 24.22 -11.63
CA SER A 192 -15.01 22.88 -12.13
C SER A 192 -16.29 22.05 -12.32
N GLU A 193 -17.21 22.11 -11.37
CA GLU A 193 -18.50 21.43 -11.44
C GLU A 193 -19.32 21.93 -12.64
N LYS A 194 -19.48 23.24 -12.77
CA LYS A 194 -20.20 23.85 -13.90
C LYS A 194 -19.61 23.48 -15.26
N LEU A 195 -18.27 23.42 -15.36
CA LEU A 195 -17.61 23.03 -16.59
C LEU A 195 -17.83 21.53 -16.88
N ALA A 196 -17.72 20.67 -15.86
CA ALA A 196 -17.98 19.24 -16.00
C ALA A 196 -19.43 18.97 -16.44
N ASP A 197 -20.41 19.67 -15.85
CA ASP A 197 -21.81 19.57 -16.24
C ASP A 197 -22.06 20.06 -17.68
N SER A 198 -21.40 21.14 -18.08
CA SER A 198 -21.49 21.66 -19.44
C SER A 198 -20.95 20.66 -20.45
N LEU A 199 -19.77 20.07 -20.18
CA LEU A 199 -19.17 19.03 -21.02
C LEU A 199 -20.03 17.78 -21.08
N ALA A 200 -20.56 17.32 -19.94
CA ALA A 200 -21.49 16.20 -19.90
C ALA A 200 -22.75 16.47 -20.74
N GLY A 201 -23.28 17.70 -20.67
CA GLY A 201 -24.40 18.17 -21.52
C GLY A 201 -24.09 18.15 -23.00
N LEU A 202 -22.90 18.58 -23.40
CA LEU A 202 -22.44 18.51 -24.81
C LEU A 202 -22.32 17.06 -25.30
N ILE A 203 -21.71 16.20 -24.49
CA ILE A 203 -21.53 14.77 -24.83
C ILE A 203 -22.89 14.08 -24.97
N ARG A 204 -23.83 14.31 -24.08
CA ARG A 204 -25.20 13.75 -24.16
C ARG A 204 -25.94 14.20 -25.42
N LYS A 205 -25.58 15.33 -26.01
CA LYS A 205 -26.11 15.84 -27.29
C LYS A 205 -25.32 15.34 -28.50
N GLY A 206 -24.36 14.43 -28.34
CA GLY A 206 -23.58 13.88 -29.43
C GLY A 206 -22.22 14.54 -29.67
N GLY A 207 -21.76 15.39 -28.75
CA GLY A 207 -20.42 15.98 -28.81
C GLY A 207 -19.31 14.93 -28.80
N ASP A 208 -18.20 15.21 -29.49
CA ASP A 208 -17.05 14.35 -29.56
C ASP A 208 -16.31 14.27 -28.22
N PHE A 209 -16.46 13.13 -27.54
CA PHE A 209 -15.82 12.89 -26.24
C PHE A 209 -14.29 12.95 -26.34
N ASP A 210 -13.72 12.36 -27.38
CA ASP A 210 -12.27 12.27 -27.59
C ASP A 210 -11.65 13.66 -27.74
N ALA A 211 -12.24 14.50 -28.57
CA ALA A 211 -11.81 15.89 -28.75
C ALA A 211 -11.92 16.70 -27.46
N LEU A 212 -13.02 16.53 -26.71
CA LEU A 212 -13.22 17.20 -25.43
C LEU A 212 -12.25 16.70 -24.35
N ALA A 213 -11.95 15.41 -24.32
CA ALA A 213 -10.96 14.86 -23.38
C ALA A 213 -9.56 15.42 -23.65
N ARG A 214 -9.13 15.48 -24.92
CA ARG A 214 -7.83 16.08 -25.28
C ARG A 214 -7.74 17.57 -24.93
N GLN A 215 -8.85 18.28 -25.02
CA GLN A 215 -8.89 19.73 -24.82
C GLN A 215 -9.00 20.11 -23.34
N TYR A 216 -9.79 19.39 -22.55
CA TYR A 216 -10.21 19.81 -21.20
C TYR A 216 -9.71 18.92 -20.07
N SER A 217 -9.28 17.69 -20.34
CA SER A 217 -8.89 16.77 -19.26
C SER A 217 -7.56 17.16 -18.63
N ALA A 218 -7.55 17.29 -17.32
CA ALA A 218 -6.34 17.46 -16.52
C ALA A 218 -5.55 16.15 -16.36
N ASP A 219 -6.15 15.00 -16.65
CA ASP A 219 -5.45 13.71 -16.66
C ASP A 219 -4.72 13.50 -17.99
N GLN A 220 -3.43 13.83 -18.00
CA GLN A 220 -2.60 13.74 -19.20
C GLN A 220 -2.34 12.29 -19.65
N ASN A 221 -2.47 11.30 -18.74
CA ASN A 221 -2.23 9.90 -19.07
C ASN A 221 -3.32 9.33 -19.99
N THR A 222 -4.57 9.73 -19.76
CA THR A 222 -5.72 9.24 -20.53
C THR A 222 -6.19 10.21 -21.61
N SER A 223 -6.00 11.52 -21.44
CA SER A 223 -6.47 12.55 -22.39
C SER A 223 -5.95 12.34 -23.80
N VAL A 224 -4.70 11.93 -23.97
CA VAL A 224 -4.08 11.62 -25.27
C VAL A 224 -4.77 10.49 -26.02
N ASN A 225 -5.46 9.61 -25.30
CA ASN A 225 -6.24 8.48 -25.81
C ASN A 225 -7.75 8.70 -25.66
N GLY A 226 -8.20 9.95 -25.68
CA GLY A 226 -9.62 10.29 -25.57
C GLY A 226 -10.24 10.01 -24.20
N GLY A 227 -9.43 9.96 -23.15
CA GLY A 227 -9.85 9.72 -21.78
C GLY A 227 -10.07 8.24 -21.45
N ASP A 228 -9.72 7.28 -22.30
CA ASP A 228 -10.01 5.85 -22.11
C ASP A 228 -9.19 5.24 -20.95
N PHE A 229 -9.88 4.68 -19.95
CA PHE A 229 -9.27 3.91 -18.88
C PHE A 229 -8.94 2.46 -19.28
N GLY A 230 -9.49 1.95 -20.41
CA GLY A 230 -9.53 0.54 -20.70
C GLY A 230 -10.56 -0.21 -19.83
N TRP A 231 -10.39 -1.54 -19.76
CA TRP A 231 -11.18 -2.40 -18.88
C TRP A 231 -10.64 -2.37 -17.44
N PHE A 232 -11.53 -2.29 -16.47
CA PHE A 232 -11.15 -2.33 -15.04
C PHE A 232 -12.22 -3.03 -14.20
N THR A 233 -11.78 -3.59 -13.09
CA THR A 233 -12.63 -4.13 -12.02
C THR A 233 -12.90 -3.07 -10.95
N GLN A 234 -13.85 -3.31 -10.06
CA GLN A 234 -14.29 -2.31 -9.08
C GLN A 234 -13.16 -1.86 -8.13
N ASP A 235 -12.23 -2.75 -7.81
CA ASP A 235 -11.09 -2.52 -6.92
C ASP A 235 -9.89 -1.82 -7.58
N GLN A 236 -9.86 -1.75 -8.91
CA GLN A 236 -8.78 -1.10 -9.66
C GLN A 236 -8.98 0.40 -9.85
N MET A 237 -10.11 0.94 -9.40
CA MET A 237 -10.49 2.33 -9.63
C MET A 237 -10.88 3.04 -8.34
N LEU A 238 -10.78 4.36 -8.32
CA LEU A 238 -11.29 5.17 -7.20
C LEU A 238 -12.76 4.87 -6.96
N GLN A 239 -13.13 4.65 -5.70
CA GLN A 239 -14.48 4.22 -5.32
C GLN A 239 -15.60 5.05 -5.97
N PRO A 240 -15.61 6.39 -5.98
CA PRO A 240 -16.68 7.16 -6.60
C PRO A 240 -16.81 6.91 -8.12
N ILE A 241 -15.67 6.67 -8.80
CA ILE A 241 -15.65 6.36 -10.23
C ILE A 241 -16.12 4.93 -10.47
N ALA A 242 -15.63 3.97 -9.67
CA ALA A 242 -16.03 2.57 -9.75
C ALA A 242 -17.53 2.43 -9.52
N ASP A 243 -18.06 2.98 -8.43
CA ASP A 243 -19.48 2.93 -8.11
C ASP A 243 -20.32 3.53 -9.25
N SER A 244 -19.91 4.70 -9.76
CA SER A 244 -20.64 5.31 -10.86
C SER A 244 -20.58 4.46 -12.14
N ALA A 245 -19.43 3.90 -12.49
CA ALA A 245 -19.26 3.12 -13.71
C ALA A 245 -20.03 1.77 -13.67
N PHE A 246 -19.94 1.03 -12.57
CA PHE A 246 -20.54 -0.29 -12.43
C PHE A 246 -22.08 -0.25 -12.36
N PHE A 247 -22.64 0.89 -11.85
CA PHE A 247 -24.08 1.11 -11.81
C PHE A 247 -24.62 1.93 -13.00
N SER A 248 -23.78 2.26 -13.99
CA SER A 248 -24.21 2.97 -15.20
C SER A 248 -24.49 2.02 -16.34
N ASN A 249 -25.41 2.39 -17.22
CA ASN A 249 -25.63 1.71 -18.48
C ASN A 249 -24.53 2.04 -19.50
N LYS A 250 -24.41 1.19 -20.53
CA LYS A 250 -23.51 1.48 -21.65
C LYS A 250 -23.89 2.81 -22.31
N ASN A 251 -22.90 3.63 -22.60
CA ASN A 251 -22.99 5.00 -23.14
C ASN A 251 -23.61 6.05 -22.20
N GLU A 252 -23.93 5.69 -20.97
CA GLU A 252 -24.40 6.66 -19.99
C GLU A 252 -23.26 7.61 -19.57
N VAL A 253 -23.59 8.92 -19.48
CA VAL A 253 -22.65 9.97 -19.10
C VAL A 253 -23.04 10.53 -17.75
N LYS A 254 -22.12 10.47 -16.77
CA LYS A 254 -22.28 11.00 -15.41
C LYS A 254 -21.16 11.96 -15.05
N VAL A 255 -21.48 12.90 -14.17
CA VAL A 255 -20.47 13.73 -13.50
C VAL A 255 -20.25 13.15 -12.11
N VAL A 256 -18.98 12.81 -11.82
CA VAL A 256 -18.57 12.15 -10.59
C VAL A 256 -17.53 13.01 -9.89
N ARG A 257 -17.71 13.25 -8.59
CA ARG A 257 -16.73 13.97 -7.78
C ARG A 257 -15.76 13.00 -7.12
N SER A 258 -14.47 13.34 -7.17
CA SER A 258 -13.40 12.66 -6.42
C SER A 258 -12.50 13.66 -5.69
N ASN A 259 -11.49 13.18 -5.00
CA ASN A 259 -10.46 14.04 -4.39
C ASN A 259 -9.57 14.77 -5.41
N TYR A 260 -9.60 14.34 -6.69
CA TYR A 260 -8.85 14.97 -7.78
C TYR A 260 -9.65 16.05 -8.53
N GLY A 261 -10.96 16.12 -8.32
CA GLY A 261 -11.85 17.05 -9.01
C GLY A 261 -13.13 16.38 -9.50
N PHE A 262 -13.70 16.90 -10.58
CA PHE A 262 -14.90 16.37 -11.22
C PHE A 262 -14.53 15.57 -12.47
N HIS A 263 -15.12 14.41 -12.62
CA HIS A 263 -14.94 13.53 -13.76
C HIS A 263 -16.22 13.49 -14.58
N VAL A 264 -16.14 13.81 -15.84
CA VAL A 264 -17.19 13.46 -16.80
C VAL A 264 -16.91 12.04 -17.25
N LEU A 265 -17.66 11.09 -16.74
CA LEU A 265 -17.48 9.64 -16.92
C LEU A 265 -18.48 9.11 -17.95
N GLN A 266 -18.00 8.27 -18.88
CA GLN A 266 -18.85 7.51 -19.79
C GLN A 266 -18.43 6.04 -19.82
N VAL A 267 -19.37 5.15 -19.59
CA VAL A 267 -19.18 3.70 -19.75
C VAL A 267 -19.28 3.34 -21.24
N THR A 268 -18.20 2.82 -21.81
CA THR A 268 -18.13 2.47 -23.23
C THR A 268 -18.49 1.01 -23.50
N ASP A 269 -18.15 0.13 -22.52
CA ASP A 269 -18.52 -1.28 -22.61
C ASP A 269 -18.66 -1.93 -21.23
N ARG A 270 -19.27 -3.13 -21.17
CA ARG A 270 -19.53 -3.88 -19.94
C ARG A 270 -19.36 -5.37 -20.21
N SER A 271 -18.72 -6.09 -19.30
CA SER A 271 -18.66 -7.56 -19.36
C SER A 271 -20.04 -8.18 -19.07
N LYS A 272 -20.15 -9.50 -19.25
CA LYS A 272 -21.35 -10.23 -18.85
C LYS A 272 -21.61 -10.00 -17.35
N PRO A 273 -22.86 -9.73 -16.96
CA PRO A 273 -23.21 -9.57 -15.55
C PRO A 273 -23.10 -10.91 -14.81
N VAL A 274 -22.68 -10.85 -13.56
CA VAL A 274 -22.55 -11.98 -12.63
C VAL A 274 -23.20 -11.61 -11.30
N ASP A 275 -23.61 -12.62 -10.54
CA ASP A 275 -24.11 -12.41 -9.18
C ASP A 275 -22.99 -11.91 -8.29
N LYS A 276 -23.25 -10.81 -7.58
CA LYS A 276 -22.33 -10.19 -6.63
C LYS A 276 -23.03 -9.89 -5.32
N VAL A 277 -22.27 -9.98 -4.25
CA VAL A 277 -22.71 -9.65 -2.89
C VAL A 277 -21.86 -8.53 -2.31
N GLN A 278 -22.53 -7.57 -1.68
CA GLN A 278 -21.86 -6.60 -0.82
C GLN A 278 -22.00 -7.06 0.63
N ILE A 279 -20.92 -7.00 1.39
CA ILE A 279 -20.86 -7.52 2.75
C ILE A 279 -20.40 -6.45 3.74
N GLY A 280 -20.93 -6.53 4.97
CA GLY A 280 -20.36 -5.86 6.12
C GLY A 280 -19.52 -6.85 6.91
N ILE A 281 -18.33 -6.41 7.34
CA ILE A 281 -17.40 -7.19 8.14
C ILE A 281 -17.16 -6.48 9.46
N VAL A 282 -17.38 -7.15 10.57
CA VAL A 282 -16.94 -6.71 11.89
C VAL A 282 -15.72 -7.53 12.25
N ALA A 283 -14.59 -6.85 12.43
CA ALA A 283 -13.31 -7.45 12.80
C ALA A 283 -12.87 -6.93 14.17
N LYS A 284 -12.51 -7.84 15.06
CA LYS A 284 -11.90 -7.56 16.37
C LYS A 284 -10.50 -8.13 16.39
N GLU A 285 -9.49 -7.28 16.58
CA GLU A 285 -8.10 -7.69 16.63
C GLU A 285 -7.80 -8.45 17.93
N ILE A 286 -6.99 -9.50 17.82
CA ILE A 286 -6.47 -10.23 18.96
C ILE A 286 -5.25 -9.47 19.47
N THR A 287 -5.42 -8.77 20.59
CA THR A 287 -4.37 -8.00 21.23
C THR A 287 -4.16 -8.47 22.67
N PRO A 288 -2.92 -8.42 23.17
CA PRO A 288 -2.67 -8.77 24.57
C PRO A 288 -3.37 -7.77 25.49
N SER A 289 -4.09 -8.29 26.49
CA SER A 289 -4.71 -7.48 27.54
C SER A 289 -3.66 -6.84 28.45
N GLN A 290 -4.08 -5.84 29.22
CA GLN A 290 -3.20 -5.22 30.22
C GLN A 290 -2.71 -6.26 31.25
N GLN A 291 -3.51 -7.26 31.56
CA GLN A 291 -3.15 -8.33 32.46
C GLN A 291 -2.01 -9.18 31.86
N THR A 292 -2.11 -9.56 30.60
CA THR A 292 -1.08 -10.30 29.86
C THR A 292 0.21 -9.49 29.78
N ILE A 293 0.12 -8.21 29.42
CA ILE A 293 1.27 -7.28 29.37
C ILE A 293 1.97 -7.21 30.75
N ASN A 294 1.20 -7.00 31.82
CA ASN A 294 1.74 -6.90 33.17
C ASN A 294 2.39 -8.21 33.62
N LYS A 295 1.83 -9.36 33.27
CA LYS A 295 2.42 -10.65 33.57
C LYS A 295 3.78 -10.81 32.90
N ILE A 296 3.86 -10.57 31.58
CA ILE A 296 5.11 -10.68 30.81
C ILE A 296 6.16 -9.69 31.35
N TYR A 297 5.74 -8.47 31.67
CA TYR A 297 6.63 -7.48 32.28
C TYR A 297 7.19 -7.94 33.63
N ASN A 298 6.35 -8.53 34.48
CA ASN A 298 6.79 -9.07 35.78
C ASN A 298 7.72 -10.26 35.61
N ASP A 299 7.47 -11.13 34.65
CA ASP A 299 8.33 -12.27 34.30
C ASP A 299 9.71 -11.76 33.83
N ALA A 300 9.74 -10.78 32.95
CA ALA A 300 10.97 -10.14 32.51
C ALA A 300 11.74 -9.46 33.64
N ARG A 301 11.03 -8.77 34.54
CA ARG A 301 11.62 -8.13 35.72
C ARG A 301 12.16 -9.17 36.71
N THR A 302 11.45 -10.26 36.92
CA THR A 302 11.89 -11.37 37.76
C THR A 302 13.14 -12.01 37.20
N PHE A 303 13.16 -12.25 35.88
CA PHE A 303 14.34 -12.74 35.19
C PHE A 303 15.53 -11.79 35.41
N ALA A 304 15.35 -10.51 35.12
CA ALA A 304 16.42 -9.49 35.26
C ALA A 304 16.97 -9.41 36.71
N ASN A 305 16.12 -9.54 37.72
CA ASN A 305 16.52 -9.49 39.13
C ASN A 305 17.32 -10.75 39.57
N ASN A 306 17.17 -11.85 38.86
CA ASN A 306 17.88 -13.11 39.16
C ASN A 306 19.24 -13.20 38.43
N ILE A 307 19.51 -12.31 37.47
CA ILE A 307 20.77 -12.27 36.73
C ILE A 307 21.73 -11.28 37.40
N ASN A 308 22.76 -11.80 38.02
CA ASN A 308 23.81 -11.00 38.67
C ASN A 308 25.16 -11.16 37.96
N THR A 309 25.36 -12.25 37.24
CA THR A 309 26.60 -12.57 36.55
C THR A 309 26.33 -13.04 35.11
N VAL A 310 27.39 -13.05 34.29
CA VAL A 310 27.31 -13.60 32.92
C VAL A 310 26.96 -15.11 32.92
N GLU A 311 27.33 -15.80 34.00
CA GLU A 311 27.03 -17.25 34.14
C GLU A 311 25.54 -17.49 34.43
N ASP A 312 24.89 -16.59 35.16
CA ASP A 312 23.43 -16.68 35.44
C ASP A 312 22.60 -16.46 34.15
N PHE A 313 23.22 -15.87 33.12
CA PHE A 313 22.57 -15.56 31.85
C PHE A 313 22.62 -16.74 30.86
N LYS A 314 23.53 -17.72 31.08
CA LYS A 314 23.71 -18.91 30.23
C LYS A 314 22.79 -20.06 30.67
#